data_e0854f392b0b851be74923a89d47000e
#
_entry.id   e0854f392b0b851be74923a89d47000e
#
_cell.length_a   1.000
_cell.length_b   1.000
_cell.length_c   1.000
_cell.angle_alpha   90.00
_cell.angle_beta   90.00
_cell.angle_gamma   90.00
#
_symmetry.space_group_name_H-M   'P 1'
#
loop_
_entity.id
_entity.type
_entity.pdbx_description
1 polymer ?
#
loop_
_entity_poly.entity_id
_entity_poly.type
_entity_poly.pdbx_seq_one_letter_code
_entity_poly.pdbx_strand_id
1 'polypeptide(L)'
;QLQDTIKQIRKVHNDSLRILGLLPNDLDLRSGLVSDMQEKFENVYSDVLFDTAIPWRSKINEVATYSKNIMEYDGASDAASYYLALADEVVERSRVATAA
;
A
#
# COMPACT_ATOMS: atom_id res chain seq x y z
N GLN A 1 -13.99 -9.48 6.91
CA GLN A 1 -12.77 -8.79 7.25
C GLN A 1 -12.70 -7.47 6.51
N LEU A 2 -11.58 -7.14 5.86
CA LEU A 2 -11.49 -5.86 5.15
C LEU A 2 -12.54 -5.74 4.05
N GLN A 3 -12.74 -6.77 3.26
CA GLN A 3 -13.75 -6.77 2.20
C GLN A 3 -15.17 -6.60 2.77
N ASP A 4 -15.45 -7.21 3.91
CA ASP A 4 -16.75 -7.08 4.57
C ASP A 4 -16.95 -5.65 5.07
N THR A 5 -15.91 -5.04 5.62
CA THR A 5 -15.95 -3.64 6.06
C THR A 5 -16.25 -2.71 4.89
N ILE A 6 -15.60 -2.91 3.75
CA ILE A 6 -15.81 -2.11 2.55
C ILE A 6 -17.26 -2.26 2.07
N LYS A 7 -17.80 -3.48 2.07
CA LYS A 7 -19.18 -3.73 1.67
C LYS A 7 -20.16 -3.00 2.58
N GLN A 8 -19.92 -3.00 3.89
CA GLN A 8 -20.76 -2.30 4.84
C GLN A 8 -20.73 -0.79 4.62
N ILE A 9 -19.54 -0.21 4.38
CA ILE A 9 -19.40 1.21 4.13
C ILE A 9 -20.13 1.59 2.85
N ARG A 10 -20.00 0.80 1.78
CA ARG A 10 -20.74 1.04 0.53
C ARG A 10 -22.24 1.05 0.76
N LYS A 11 -22.74 0.09 1.53
CA LYS A 11 -24.16 -0.09 1.75
C LYS A 11 -24.78 1.03 2.56
N VAL A 12 -24.07 1.53 3.58
CA VAL A 12 -24.63 2.44 4.59
C VAL A 12 -24.25 3.88 4.34
N HIS A 13 -23.01 4.14 3.91
CA HIS A 13 -22.44 5.49 3.86
C HIS A 13 -22.06 5.97 2.47
N ASN A 14 -21.59 5.08 1.59
CA ASN A 14 -21.06 5.48 0.29
C ASN A 14 -21.12 4.34 -0.70
N ASP A 15 -22.16 4.34 -1.53
CA ASP A 15 -22.36 3.29 -2.53
C ASP A 15 -21.41 3.41 -3.73
N SER A 16 -20.75 4.56 -3.90
CA SER A 16 -19.77 4.78 -4.97
C SER A 16 -18.32 4.49 -4.56
N LEU A 17 -18.10 4.06 -3.33
CA LEU A 17 -16.76 3.69 -2.86
C LEU A 17 -16.15 2.59 -3.71
N ARG A 18 -14.90 2.78 -4.13
CA ARG A 18 -14.17 1.81 -4.94
C ARG A 18 -12.81 1.54 -4.32
N ILE A 19 -12.30 0.35 -4.56
CA ILE A 19 -10.93 -0.01 -4.18
C ILE A 19 -9.99 0.56 -5.25
N LEU A 20 -9.11 1.47 -4.86
CA LEU A 20 -8.07 2.00 -5.75
C LEU A 20 -6.96 0.97 -5.96
N GLY A 21 -6.60 0.25 -4.91
CA GLY A 21 -5.58 -0.77 -4.95
C GLY A 21 -5.31 -1.38 -3.60
N LEU A 22 -4.54 -2.46 -3.60
CA LEU A 22 -4.03 -3.13 -2.41
C LEU A 22 -2.52 -2.96 -2.37
N LEU A 23 -2.02 -2.46 -1.25
CA LEU A 23 -0.60 -2.19 -1.05
C LEU A 23 0.02 -3.27 -0.16
N PRO A 24 0.96 -4.09 -0.69
CA PRO A 24 1.77 -4.93 0.17
C PRO A 24 2.68 -4.05 1.05
N ASN A 25 2.53 -4.18 2.35
CA ASN A 25 3.20 -3.29 3.30
C ASN A 25 3.91 -4.10 4.38
N ASP A 26 4.99 -3.55 4.91
CA ASP A 26 5.76 -4.13 6.01
C ASP A 26 6.24 -5.56 5.71
N LEU A 27 6.67 -5.79 4.49
CA LEU A 27 7.08 -7.12 4.04
C LEU A 27 8.48 -7.48 4.52
N ASP A 28 8.62 -8.57 5.27
CA ASP A 28 9.93 -9.16 5.56
C ASP A 28 10.29 -10.11 4.41
N LEU A 29 11.09 -9.63 3.48
CA LEU A 29 11.47 -10.36 2.28
C LEU A 29 12.35 -11.58 2.55
N ARG A 30 12.82 -11.75 3.80
CA ARG A 30 13.61 -12.92 4.20
C ARG A 30 12.73 -14.12 4.55
N SER A 31 11.42 -13.91 4.70
CA SER A 31 10.49 -14.97 5.06
C SER A 31 9.91 -15.65 3.82
N GLY A 32 10.06 -16.98 3.72
CA GLY A 32 9.42 -17.75 2.67
C GLY A 32 7.90 -17.71 2.72
N LEU A 33 7.34 -17.54 3.92
CA LEU A 33 5.91 -17.40 4.11
C LEU A 33 5.38 -16.13 3.42
N VAL A 34 6.14 -15.03 3.47
CA VAL A 34 5.78 -13.78 2.78
C VAL A 34 5.72 -14.00 1.27
N SER A 35 6.70 -14.71 0.70
CA SER A 35 6.70 -15.02 -0.74
C SER A 35 5.47 -15.81 -1.15
N ASP A 36 5.09 -16.81 -0.36
CA ASP A 36 3.90 -17.63 -0.63
C ASP A 36 2.61 -16.81 -0.53
N MET A 37 2.51 -15.96 0.45
CA MET A 37 1.36 -15.07 0.61
C MET A 37 1.27 -14.07 -0.53
N GLN A 38 2.41 -13.50 -0.95
CA GLN A 38 2.46 -12.55 -2.04
C GLN A 38 1.99 -13.19 -3.35
N GLU A 39 2.43 -14.40 -3.63
CA GLU A 39 1.99 -15.16 -4.81
C GLU A 39 0.48 -15.37 -4.81
N LYS A 40 -0.09 -15.75 -3.66
CA LYS A 40 -1.53 -15.90 -3.52
C LYS A 40 -2.28 -14.59 -3.77
N PHE A 41 -1.79 -13.48 -3.22
CA PHE A 41 -2.40 -12.18 -3.46
C PHE A 41 -2.31 -11.76 -4.92
N GLU A 42 -1.20 -12.01 -5.59
CA GLU A 42 -1.05 -11.73 -7.02
C GLU A 42 -2.07 -12.50 -7.86
N ASN A 43 -2.30 -13.77 -7.52
CA ASN A 43 -3.24 -14.61 -8.26
C ASN A 43 -4.70 -14.18 -8.07
N VAL A 44 -5.07 -13.73 -6.86
CA VAL A 44 -6.45 -13.41 -6.52
C VAL A 44 -6.77 -11.94 -6.79
N TYR A 45 -5.80 -11.05 -6.56
CA TYR A 45 -6.01 -9.60 -6.59
C TYR A 45 -5.16 -8.88 -7.64
N SER A 46 -4.73 -9.59 -8.69
CA SER A 46 -3.82 -9.04 -9.70
C SER A 46 -4.31 -7.72 -10.30
N ASP A 47 -5.62 -7.54 -10.42
CA ASP A 47 -6.21 -6.33 -11.03
C ASP A 47 -6.09 -5.09 -10.14
N VAL A 48 -5.99 -5.29 -8.82
CA VAL A 48 -6.00 -4.18 -7.85
C VAL A 48 -4.71 -4.08 -7.04
N LEU A 49 -3.81 -5.04 -7.16
CA LEU A 49 -2.56 -5.01 -6.43
C LEU A 49 -1.67 -3.88 -6.95
N PHE A 50 -1.12 -3.07 -6.05
CA PHE A 50 -0.14 -2.06 -6.43
C PHE A 50 1.15 -2.71 -6.91
N ASP A 51 1.80 -2.11 -7.89
CA ASP A 51 3.15 -2.50 -8.32
C ASP A 51 4.18 -2.16 -7.24
N THR A 52 3.95 -1.08 -6.51
CA THR A 52 4.76 -0.67 -5.37
C THR A 52 4.46 -1.55 -4.18
N ALA A 53 5.51 -2.01 -3.49
CA ALA A 53 5.40 -2.69 -2.20
C ALA A 53 6.32 -2.01 -1.20
N ILE A 54 5.91 -1.95 0.05
CA ILE A 54 6.72 -1.34 1.11
C ILE A 54 7.34 -2.47 1.94
N PRO A 55 8.64 -2.77 1.75
CA PRO A 55 9.28 -3.79 2.57
C PRO A 55 9.55 -3.26 3.98
N TRP A 56 9.75 -4.20 4.90
CA TRP A 56 10.13 -3.82 6.25
C TRP A 56 11.48 -3.09 6.25
N ARG A 57 11.53 -1.96 6.96
CA ARG A 57 12.77 -1.17 7.17
C ARG A 57 12.74 -0.60 8.56
N SER A 58 13.89 -0.63 9.24
CA SER A 58 14.00 -0.09 10.59
C SER A 58 13.70 1.41 10.63
N LYS A 59 14.10 2.16 9.61
CA LYS A 59 13.84 3.60 9.55
C LYS A 59 12.36 3.94 9.53
N ILE A 60 11.53 3.10 8.91
CA ILE A 60 10.08 3.30 8.92
C ILE A 60 9.52 3.18 10.32
N ASN A 61 10.01 2.21 11.09
CA ASN A 61 9.60 2.05 12.48
C ASN A 61 10.14 3.17 13.38
N GLU A 62 11.35 3.67 13.08
CA GLU A 62 11.98 4.74 13.85
C GLU A 62 11.21 6.06 13.76
N VAL A 63 10.62 6.38 12.61
CA VAL A 63 9.94 7.66 12.43
C VAL A 63 8.76 7.85 13.39
N ALA A 64 8.09 6.76 13.77
CA ALA A 64 7.00 6.82 14.74
C ALA A 64 7.50 7.31 16.11
N THR A 65 8.73 6.92 16.50
CA THR A 65 9.35 7.34 17.76
C THR A 65 9.63 8.84 17.79
N TYR A 66 9.97 9.42 16.64
CA TYR A 66 10.36 10.83 16.54
C TYR A 66 9.22 11.73 16.05
N SER A 67 8.02 11.21 15.88
CA SER A 67 6.85 11.97 15.42
C SER A 67 7.11 12.72 14.11
N LYS A 68 7.84 12.08 13.19
CA LYS A 68 8.18 12.62 11.88
C LYS A 68 7.69 11.66 10.79
N ASN A 69 7.52 12.16 9.58
CA ASN A 69 7.35 11.27 8.42
C ASN A 69 8.73 10.87 7.89
N ILE A 70 8.77 9.85 7.01
CA ILE A 70 10.04 9.34 6.49
C ILE A 70 10.81 10.40 5.68
N MET A 71 10.12 11.29 4.99
CA MET A 71 10.75 12.33 4.19
C MET A 71 11.47 13.35 5.07
N GLU A 72 10.90 13.68 6.22
CA GLU A 72 11.50 14.58 7.20
C GLU A 72 12.66 13.91 7.93
N TYR A 73 12.51 12.62 8.26
CA TYR A 73 13.49 11.88 9.04
C TYR A 73 14.74 11.54 8.22
N ASP A 74 14.52 10.98 7.03
CA ASP A 74 15.61 10.62 6.11
C ASP A 74 15.08 10.52 4.68
N GLY A 75 14.93 11.67 4.02
CA GLY A 75 14.39 11.76 2.67
C GLY A 75 15.28 11.12 1.59
N ALA A 76 16.56 10.84 1.90
CA ALA A 76 17.48 10.20 0.98
C ALA A 76 17.54 8.68 1.16
N SER A 77 16.82 8.11 2.13
CA SER A 77 16.81 6.67 2.39
C SER A 77 16.07 5.90 1.31
N ASP A 78 16.35 4.59 1.20
CA ASP A 78 15.56 3.72 0.33
C ASP A 78 14.12 3.60 0.81
N ALA A 79 13.89 3.65 2.13
CA ALA A 79 12.56 3.68 2.68
C ALA A 79 11.74 4.85 2.14
N ALA A 80 12.33 6.05 2.06
CA ALA A 80 11.68 7.22 1.48
C ALA A 80 11.35 7.00 -0.01
N SER A 81 12.25 6.35 -0.76
CA SER A 81 12.02 6.10 -2.18
C SER A 81 10.80 5.20 -2.44
N TYR A 82 10.54 4.23 -1.57
CA TYR A 82 9.33 3.39 -1.69
C TYR A 82 8.06 4.22 -1.53
N TYR A 83 8.03 5.16 -0.59
CA TYR A 83 6.86 6.02 -0.40
C TYR A 83 6.68 7.01 -1.54
N LEU A 84 7.77 7.50 -2.15
CA LEU A 84 7.68 8.35 -3.33
C LEU A 84 7.10 7.57 -4.51
N ALA A 85 7.55 6.34 -4.73
CA ALA A 85 7.00 5.47 -5.76
C ALA A 85 5.52 5.18 -5.52
N LEU A 86 5.14 4.94 -4.27
CA LEU A 86 3.74 4.74 -3.90
C LEU A 86 2.90 5.98 -4.22
N ALA A 87 3.40 7.17 -3.89
CA ALA A 87 2.70 8.42 -4.18
C ALA A 87 2.46 8.58 -5.68
N ASP A 88 3.46 8.31 -6.51
CA ASP A 88 3.34 8.37 -7.97
C ASP A 88 2.29 7.39 -8.48
N GLU A 89 2.28 6.18 -7.96
CA GLU A 89 1.32 5.16 -8.36
C GLU A 89 -0.11 5.52 -7.95
N VAL A 90 -0.29 6.05 -6.74
CA VAL A 90 -1.61 6.51 -6.26
C VAL A 90 -2.15 7.63 -7.15
N VAL A 91 -1.31 8.60 -7.48
CA VAL A 91 -1.69 9.72 -8.36
C VAL A 91 -2.12 9.20 -9.73
N GLU A 92 -1.35 8.29 -10.31
CA GLU A 92 -1.65 7.73 -11.64
C GLU A 92 -2.96 6.94 -11.63
N ARG A 93 -3.15 6.08 -10.63
CA ARG A 93 -4.39 5.30 -10.51
C ARG A 93 -5.60 6.18 -10.28
N SER A 94 -5.45 7.24 -9.49
CA SER A 94 -6.54 8.20 -9.25
C SER A 94 -6.92 8.94 -10.52
N ARG A 95 -5.93 9.28 -11.35
CA ARG A 95 -6.16 9.95 -12.64
C ARG A 95 -6.94 9.07 -13.60
N VAL A 96 -6.54 7.81 -13.72
CA VAL A 96 -7.21 6.83 -14.57
C VAL A 96 -8.64 6.57 -14.08
N ALA A 97 -8.84 6.41 -12.79
CA ALA A 97 -10.16 6.19 -12.20
C ALA A 97 -11.10 7.38 -12.44
N THR A 98 -10.56 8.60 -12.39
CA THR A 98 -11.34 9.82 -12.63
C THR A 98 -11.70 9.97 -14.11
N ALA A 99 -10.80 9.57 -15.00
CA ALA A 99 -11.01 9.67 -16.44
C ALA A 99 -12.02 8.64 -16.97
N ALA A 100 -12.16 7.49 -16.26
CA ALA A 100 -13.12 6.46 -16.62
C ALA A 100 -14.54 6.85 -16.22
#